data_da8bc0d17a593f79b39525f1ebde6bc3
#
_entry.id   da8bc0d17a593f79b39525f1ebde6bc3
#
_cell.length_a   1.000
_cell.length_b   1.000
_cell.length_c   1.000
_cell.angle_alpha   90.00
_cell.angle_beta   90.00
_cell.angle_gamma   90.00
#
_symmetry.space_group_name_H-M   'P 1'
#
loop_
_entity.id
_entity.type
_entity.pdbx_description
1 polymer ?
#
loop_
_entity_poly.entity_id
_entity_poly.type
_entity_poly.pdbx_seq_one_letter_code
_entity_poly.pdbx_strand_id
1 'polypeptide(L)'
;LDNTSFEDNNVTILLETMAGKGTEVGSNFNEIKRIINGVNNKNKIGVCMDTCHLNDAGYDVTDFDLLLDEFDKEVGLSYLKCIHINDSKNPKGARKDRHENIGFGYIGFDALINIIYNKRIEDIPKILETPWVGEYPPYKEEIEMIKNKEFDPELKEKLENI
;
A
#
# COMPACT_ATOMS: atom_id res chain seq x y z
N LEU A 1 3.12 -22.53 1.79
CA LEU A 1 2.17 -22.49 2.91
C LEU A 1 1.69 -23.89 3.30
N ASP A 2 1.21 -24.69 2.35
CA ASP A 2 0.61 -25.98 2.62
C ASP A 2 1.59 -27.03 3.20
N ASN A 3 2.88 -26.81 3.03
CA ASN A 3 3.96 -27.65 3.56
C ASN A 3 4.64 -27.05 4.81
N THR A 4 4.07 -25.99 5.38
CA THR A 4 4.62 -25.30 6.54
C THR A 4 3.64 -25.46 7.71
N SER A 5 4.12 -25.84 8.89
CA SER A 5 3.29 -25.93 10.08
C SER A 5 3.03 -24.53 10.65
N PHE A 6 1.76 -24.11 10.61
CA PHE A 6 1.27 -22.87 11.22
C PHE A 6 0.26 -23.16 12.34
N GLU A 7 0.14 -24.40 12.78
CA GLU A 7 -0.96 -24.85 13.64
C GLU A 7 -1.00 -24.11 14.99
N ASP A 8 0.17 -23.72 15.50
CA ASP A 8 0.31 -23.15 16.84
C ASP A 8 0.62 -21.64 16.86
N ASN A 9 0.46 -20.92 15.74
CA ASN A 9 0.73 -19.48 15.71
C ASN A 9 -0.37 -18.67 15.00
N ASN A 10 -0.46 -17.39 15.35
CA ASN A 10 -1.43 -16.43 14.78
C ASN A 10 -0.85 -15.63 13.61
N VAL A 11 0.22 -16.12 12.97
CA VAL A 11 0.84 -15.45 11.83
C VAL A 11 0.00 -15.65 10.57
N THR A 12 -0.23 -14.57 9.84
CA THR A 12 -0.82 -14.57 8.50
C THR A 12 0.22 -14.06 7.52
N ILE A 13 0.42 -14.77 6.42
CA ILE A 13 1.30 -14.33 5.33
C ILE A 13 0.49 -13.46 4.39
N LEU A 14 0.99 -12.27 4.07
CA LEU A 14 0.32 -11.33 3.19
C LEU A 14 0.98 -11.35 1.81
N LEU A 15 0.16 -11.49 0.78
CA LEU A 15 0.57 -11.22 -0.59
C LEU A 15 0.51 -9.72 -0.81
N GLU A 16 1.61 -9.15 -1.21
CA GLU A 16 1.63 -7.72 -1.52
C GLU A 16 1.24 -7.46 -2.97
N THR A 17 0.47 -6.40 -3.21
CA THR A 17 0.22 -5.89 -4.56
C THR A 17 1.50 -5.28 -5.13
N MET A 18 1.86 -5.64 -6.35
CA MET A 18 3.13 -5.27 -6.99
C MET A 18 2.93 -4.25 -8.10
N ALA A 19 3.96 -3.48 -8.39
CA ALA A 19 3.94 -2.44 -9.43
C ALA A 19 3.94 -2.98 -10.88
N GLY A 20 4.25 -4.27 -11.07
CA GLY A 20 4.36 -4.89 -12.39
C GLY A 20 5.66 -4.57 -13.10
N LYS A 21 6.73 -4.31 -12.35
CA LYS A 21 8.06 -4.07 -12.88
C LYS A 21 8.69 -5.38 -13.36
N GLY A 22 9.12 -5.42 -14.61
CA GLY A 22 9.74 -6.61 -15.17
C GLY A 22 8.80 -7.82 -15.20
N THR A 23 9.13 -8.86 -14.44
CA THR A 23 8.40 -10.13 -14.37
C THR A 23 7.68 -10.34 -13.02
N GLU A 24 7.47 -9.28 -12.26
CA GLU A 24 6.74 -9.33 -10.98
C GLU A 24 5.34 -9.91 -11.17
N VAL A 25 4.94 -10.77 -10.24
CA VAL A 25 3.59 -11.34 -10.13
C VAL A 25 2.85 -10.66 -8.99
N GLY A 26 1.57 -10.38 -9.17
CA GLY A 26 0.75 -9.67 -8.17
C GLY A 26 0.44 -8.23 -8.56
N SER A 27 0.70 -7.85 -9.81
CA SER A 27 0.42 -6.51 -10.33
C SER A 27 -1.06 -6.26 -10.66
N ASN A 28 -1.89 -7.29 -10.57
CA ASN A 28 -3.33 -7.17 -10.72
C ASN A 28 -4.06 -8.13 -9.77
N PHE A 29 -5.31 -7.82 -9.46
CA PHE A 29 -6.08 -8.58 -8.48
C PHE A 29 -6.37 -10.02 -8.93
N ASN A 30 -6.42 -10.30 -10.23
CA ASN A 30 -6.60 -11.65 -10.73
C ASN A 30 -5.39 -12.55 -10.40
N GLU A 31 -4.17 -12.04 -10.53
CA GLU A 31 -2.96 -12.77 -10.13
C GLU A 31 -2.96 -13.08 -8.63
N ILE A 32 -3.29 -12.10 -7.79
CA ILE A 32 -3.47 -12.28 -6.33
C ILE A 32 -4.51 -13.38 -6.05
N LYS A 33 -5.67 -13.32 -6.70
CA LYS A 33 -6.74 -14.32 -6.56
C LYS A 33 -6.28 -15.72 -6.95
N ARG A 34 -5.55 -15.84 -8.04
CA ARG A 34 -5.02 -17.14 -8.49
C ARG A 34 -4.06 -17.75 -7.47
N ILE A 35 -3.19 -16.94 -6.85
CA ILE A 35 -2.29 -17.41 -5.79
C ILE A 35 -3.10 -17.89 -4.59
N ILE A 36 -4.07 -17.09 -4.12
CA ILE A 36 -4.94 -17.45 -2.99
C ILE A 36 -5.68 -18.76 -3.28
N ASN A 37 -6.22 -18.92 -4.49
CA ASN A 37 -6.94 -20.14 -4.88
C ASN A 37 -6.06 -21.40 -4.85
N GLY A 38 -4.77 -21.24 -5.14
CA GLY A 38 -3.79 -22.33 -5.13
C GLY A 38 -3.33 -22.76 -3.73
N VAL A 39 -3.67 -22.01 -2.68
CA VAL A 39 -3.32 -22.33 -1.28
C VAL A 39 -4.49 -23.05 -0.61
N ASN A 40 -4.23 -24.18 0.06
CA ASN A 40 -5.27 -24.90 0.81
C ASN A 40 -5.61 -24.21 2.13
N ASN A 41 -4.59 -23.75 2.87
CA ASN A 41 -4.77 -23.08 4.16
C ASN A 41 -5.09 -21.58 4.01
N LYS A 42 -6.31 -21.27 3.59
CA LYS A 42 -6.75 -19.89 3.31
C LYS A 42 -6.82 -18.99 4.56
N ASN A 43 -6.86 -19.56 5.75
CA ASN A 43 -6.87 -18.81 7.01
C ASN A 43 -5.51 -18.19 7.35
N LYS A 44 -4.46 -18.62 6.66
CA LYS A 44 -3.08 -18.16 6.87
C LYS A 44 -2.54 -17.27 5.76
N ILE A 45 -3.41 -16.86 4.85
CA ILE A 45 -3.05 -15.97 3.74
C ILE A 45 -3.97 -14.75 3.71
N GLY A 46 -3.40 -13.60 3.44
CA GLY A 46 -4.12 -12.35 3.25
C GLY A 46 -3.44 -11.51 2.18
N VAL A 47 -3.84 -10.26 2.07
CA VAL A 47 -3.32 -9.30 1.10
C VAL A 47 -2.85 -8.04 1.83
N CYS A 48 -1.71 -7.52 1.41
CA CYS A 48 -1.24 -6.18 1.69
C CYS A 48 -1.36 -5.36 0.41
N MET A 49 -2.12 -4.28 0.43
CA MET A 49 -2.12 -3.30 -0.66
C MET A 49 -1.00 -2.28 -0.43
N ASP A 50 -0.26 -1.94 -1.49
CA ASP A 50 0.65 -0.80 -1.49
C ASP A 50 0.13 0.26 -2.46
N THR A 51 -0.04 1.50 -1.99
CA THR A 51 -0.62 2.59 -2.79
C THR A 51 0.28 3.01 -3.94
N CYS A 52 1.59 3.02 -3.76
CA CYS A 52 2.55 3.27 -4.83
C CYS A 52 2.50 2.16 -5.88
N HIS A 53 2.52 0.90 -5.46
CA HIS A 53 2.47 -0.25 -6.37
C HIS A 53 1.17 -0.27 -7.18
N LEU A 54 0.03 -0.04 -6.55
CA LEU A 54 -1.27 0.03 -7.25
C LEU A 54 -1.28 1.17 -8.28
N ASN A 55 -0.81 2.37 -7.92
CA ASN A 55 -0.66 3.47 -8.86
C ASN A 55 0.24 3.09 -10.04
N ASP A 56 1.41 2.53 -9.76
CA ASP A 56 2.39 2.16 -10.79
C ASP A 56 1.91 0.98 -11.66
N ALA A 57 1.09 0.09 -11.12
CA ALA A 57 0.42 -0.97 -11.87
C ALA A 57 -0.72 -0.47 -12.78
N GLY A 58 -1.22 0.75 -12.54
CA GLY A 58 -2.23 1.40 -13.38
C GLY A 58 -3.62 1.53 -12.74
N TYR A 59 -3.78 1.16 -11.47
CA TYR A 59 -5.01 1.40 -10.73
C TYR A 59 -5.19 2.88 -10.39
N ASP A 60 -6.44 3.33 -10.32
CA ASP A 60 -6.74 4.68 -9.87
C ASP A 60 -6.92 4.72 -8.35
N VAL A 61 -5.84 5.03 -7.65
CA VAL A 61 -5.84 5.11 -6.18
C VAL A 61 -6.53 6.38 -5.66
N THR A 62 -6.84 7.35 -6.54
CA THR A 62 -7.55 8.58 -6.16
C THR A 62 -9.06 8.33 -5.97
N ASP A 63 -9.62 7.32 -6.66
CA ASP A 63 -10.98 6.79 -6.40
C ASP A 63 -10.88 5.46 -5.65
N PHE A 64 -10.49 5.55 -4.39
CA PHE A 64 -10.17 4.36 -3.60
C PHE A 64 -11.41 3.51 -3.26
N ASP A 65 -12.60 4.10 -3.20
CA ASP A 65 -13.84 3.32 -3.00
C ASP A 65 -14.15 2.42 -4.19
N LEU A 66 -13.97 2.91 -5.40
CA LEU A 66 -14.11 2.12 -6.62
C LEU A 66 -13.05 1.01 -6.69
N LEU A 67 -11.82 1.31 -6.29
CA LEU A 67 -10.73 0.34 -6.21
C LEU A 67 -11.05 -0.78 -5.20
N LEU A 68 -11.59 -0.42 -4.03
CA LEU A 68 -12.04 -1.38 -3.03
C LEU A 68 -13.21 -2.25 -3.55
N ASP A 69 -14.13 -1.69 -4.33
CA ASP A 69 -15.21 -2.46 -4.95
C ASP A 69 -14.67 -3.48 -5.97
N GLU A 70 -13.70 -3.09 -6.80
CA GLU A 70 -13.02 -3.99 -7.71
C GLU A 70 -12.27 -5.11 -6.97
N PHE A 71 -11.55 -4.75 -5.91
CA PHE A 71 -10.84 -5.73 -5.08
C PHE A 71 -11.81 -6.69 -4.38
N ASP A 72 -12.90 -6.19 -3.82
CA ASP A 72 -13.90 -7.03 -3.13
C ASP A 72 -14.54 -8.03 -4.10
N LYS A 73 -14.88 -7.58 -5.28
CA LYS A 73 -15.46 -8.42 -6.34
C LYS A 73 -14.49 -9.51 -6.80
N GLU A 74 -13.22 -9.18 -7.00
CA GLU A 74 -12.23 -10.10 -7.57
C GLU A 74 -11.62 -11.02 -6.51
N VAL A 75 -11.20 -10.47 -5.38
CA VAL A 75 -10.43 -11.18 -4.33
C VAL A 75 -11.28 -11.44 -3.10
N GLY A 76 -12.00 -10.43 -2.63
CA GLY A 76 -12.76 -10.40 -1.39
C GLY A 76 -12.11 -9.48 -0.35
N LEU A 77 -12.86 -8.48 0.13
CA LEU A 77 -12.35 -7.48 1.08
C LEU A 77 -11.84 -8.10 2.39
N SER A 78 -12.38 -9.25 2.79
CA SER A 78 -11.95 -9.99 3.98
C SER A 78 -10.49 -10.46 3.94
N TYR A 79 -9.89 -10.55 2.75
CA TYR A 79 -8.47 -10.87 2.59
C TYR A 79 -7.55 -9.68 2.82
N LEU A 80 -8.04 -8.44 2.74
CA LEU A 80 -7.22 -7.24 2.98
C LEU A 80 -6.88 -7.13 4.47
N LYS A 81 -5.59 -7.17 4.82
CA LYS A 81 -5.09 -7.20 6.19
C LYS A 81 -4.13 -6.09 6.54
N CYS A 82 -3.54 -5.44 5.55
CA CYS A 82 -2.58 -4.36 5.71
C CYS A 82 -2.60 -3.45 4.50
N ILE A 83 -2.24 -2.19 4.68
CA ILE A 83 -2.03 -1.25 3.58
C ILE A 83 -0.70 -0.54 3.83
N HIS A 84 0.22 -0.60 2.87
CA HIS A 84 1.35 0.28 2.79
C HIS A 84 0.92 1.60 2.18
N ILE A 85 1.15 2.69 2.88
CA ILE A 85 0.81 4.04 2.44
C ILE A 85 2.08 4.72 1.96
N ASN A 86 2.25 4.81 0.67
CA ASN A 86 3.39 5.43 0.02
C ASN A 86 2.90 6.31 -1.12
N ASP A 87 3.51 7.49 -1.30
CA ASP A 87 3.34 8.22 -2.54
C ASP A 87 4.24 7.62 -3.64
N SER A 88 4.02 7.98 -4.89
CA SER A 88 4.82 7.46 -6.00
C SER A 88 5.59 8.58 -6.71
N LYS A 89 6.87 8.33 -7.00
CA LYS A 89 7.69 9.20 -7.88
C LYS A 89 7.23 9.19 -9.34
N ASN A 90 6.26 8.33 -9.68
CA ASN A 90 5.88 8.08 -11.06
C ASN A 90 4.38 8.30 -11.29
N PRO A 91 4.00 8.69 -12.51
CA PRO A 91 2.59 8.73 -12.90
C PRO A 91 1.98 7.32 -12.94
N LYS A 92 0.66 7.27 -12.89
CA LYS A 92 -0.12 6.04 -12.96
C LYS A 92 0.28 5.16 -14.15
N GLY A 93 0.51 3.87 -13.91
CA GLY A 93 0.85 2.89 -14.93
C GLY A 93 2.33 2.85 -15.33
N ALA A 94 3.21 3.51 -14.61
CA ALA A 94 4.64 3.59 -14.95
C ALA A 94 5.41 2.29 -14.76
N ARG A 95 4.93 1.35 -13.94
CA ARG A 95 5.58 0.05 -13.64
C ARG A 95 7.02 0.19 -13.15
N LYS A 96 7.25 1.10 -12.20
CA LYS A 96 8.60 1.47 -11.73
C LYS A 96 8.90 1.06 -10.31
N ASP A 97 7.90 1.11 -9.42
CA ASP A 97 8.10 0.87 -7.99
C ASP A 97 9.18 1.82 -7.41
N ARG A 98 8.79 3.04 -7.22
CA ARG A 98 9.62 4.09 -6.61
C ARG A 98 8.77 4.89 -5.64
N HIS A 99 8.89 4.56 -4.35
CA HIS A 99 8.21 5.28 -3.28
C HIS A 99 8.67 6.74 -3.20
N GLU A 100 7.74 7.60 -2.88
CA GLU A 100 7.97 9.00 -2.55
C GLU A 100 7.39 9.30 -1.17
N ASN A 101 7.87 10.36 -0.54
CA ASN A 101 7.34 10.86 0.73
C ASN A 101 5.90 11.34 0.56
N ILE A 102 5.12 11.25 1.64
CA ILE A 102 3.68 11.53 1.65
C ILE A 102 3.38 12.95 1.13
N GLY A 103 2.67 13.02 0.02
CA GLY A 103 2.26 14.27 -0.62
C GLY A 103 3.27 14.89 -1.59
N PHE A 104 4.46 14.29 -1.73
CA PHE A 104 5.50 14.80 -2.64
C PHE A 104 5.54 14.08 -4.00
N GLY A 105 4.66 13.12 -4.21
CA GLY A 105 4.60 12.33 -5.44
C GLY A 105 3.36 12.61 -6.31
N TYR A 106 3.13 11.69 -7.22
CA TYR A 106 2.04 11.78 -8.21
C TYR A 106 0.66 11.40 -7.68
N ILE A 107 0.59 10.66 -6.56
CA ILE A 107 -0.69 10.33 -5.91
C ILE A 107 -1.19 11.56 -5.16
N GLY A 108 -0.31 12.20 -4.39
CA GLY A 108 -0.57 13.44 -3.69
C GLY A 108 -1.21 13.26 -2.31
N PHE A 109 -1.05 14.28 -1.47
CA PHE A 109 -1.43 14.25 -0.07
C PHE A 109 -2.91 13.98 0.15
N ASP A 110 -3.80 14.70 -0.54
CA ASP A 110 -5.24 14.61 -0.34
C ASP A 110 -5.80 13.21 -0.66
N ALA A 111 -5.29 12.59 -1.74
CA ALA A 111 -5.69 11.23 -2.10
C ALA A 111 -5.24 10.22 -1.05
N LEU A 112 -4.00 10.33 -0.56
CA LEU A 112 -3.48 9.46 0.50
C LEU A 112 -4.24 9.64 1.82
N ILE A 113 -4.60 10.87 2.20
CA ILE A 113 -5.44 11.14 3.38
C ILE A 113 -6.82 10.51 3.23
N ASN A 114 -7.44 10.59 2.05
CA ASN A 114 -8.73 9.95 1.79
C ASN A 114 -8.65 8.42 1.93
N ILE A 115 -7.54 7.82 1.49
CA ILE A 115 -7.29 6.38 1.70
C ILE A 115 -7.15 6.05 3.18
N ILE A 116 -6.29 6.77 3.90
CA ILE A 116 -5.97 6.50 5.32
C ILE A 116 -7.23 6.57 6.19
N TYR A 117 -8.10 7.55 5.94
CA TYR A 117 -9.32 7.78 6.72
C TYR A 117 -10.58 7.16 6.12
N ASN A 118 -10.45 6.30 5.10
CA ASN A 118 -11.58 5.59 4.51
C ASN A 118 -12.21 4.64 5.54
N LYS A 119 -13.52 4.78 5.73
CA LYS A 119 -14.28 4.05 6.76
C LYS A 119 -14.36 2.55 6.52
N ARG A 120 -14.26 2.11 5.27
CA ARG A 120 -14.30 0.68 4.91
C ARG A 120 -13.09 -0.09 5.37
N ILE A 121 -12.00 0.61 5.68
CA ILE A 121 -10.71 0.06 6.05
C ILE A 121 -10.16 0.67 7.35
N GLU A 122 -11.02 1.27 8.19
CA GLU A 122 -10.57 1.96 9.41
C GLU A 122 -9.81 1.05 10.38
N ASP A 123 -10.22 -0.21 10.49
CA ASP A 123 -9.59 -1.22 11.36
C ASP A 123 -8.34 -1.89 10.76
N ILE A 124 -8.03 -1.62 9.48
CA ILE A 124 -6.88 -2.22 8.81
C ILE A 124 -5.62 -1.40 9.13
N PRO A 125 -4.51 -2.02 9.58
CA PRO A 125 -3.24 -1.34 9.81
C PRO A 125 -2.72 -0.63 8.54
N LYS A 126 -2.18 0.58 8.71
CA LYS A 126 -1.50 1.35 7.69
C LYS A 126 -0.03 1.52 8.10
N ILE A 127 0.87 1.24 7.19
CA ILE A 127 2.33 1.28 7.40
C ILE A 127 2.96 2.19 6.36
N LEU A 128 3.91 3.01 6.77
CA LEU A 128 4.72 3.85 5.89
C LEU A 128 6.02 3.12 5.53
N GLU A 129 6.37 3.16 4.26
CA GLU A 129 7.67 2.69 3.75
C GLU A 129 8.31 3.77 2.86
N THR A 130 8.04 5.02 3.21
CA THR A 130 8.55 6.20 2.49
C THR A 130 10.07 6.30 2.60
N PRO A 131 10.75 6.86 1.58
CA PRO A 131 12.19 6.96 1.59
C PRO A 131 12.69 7.94 2.66
N TRP A 132 13.90 7.69 3.13
CA TRP A 132 14.61 8.65 3.98
C TRP A 132 14.91 9.94 3.21
N VAL A 133 14.91 11.04 3.93
CA VAL A 133 15.31 12.35 3.42
C VAL A 133 16.76 12.59 3.91
N GLY A 134 17.72 12.51 2.99
CA GLY A 134 19.13 12.46 3.38
C GLY A 134 19.42 11.25 4.26
N GLU A 135 19.88 11.51 5.49
CA GLU A 135 20.14 10.48 6.51
C GLU A 135 19.03 10.38 7.56
N TYR A 136 17.91 11.08 7.37
CA TYR A 136 16.83 11.21 8.35
C TYR A 136 15.58 10.40 7.98
N PRO A 137 15.04 9.54 8.88
CA PRO A 137 13.77 8.84 8.66
C PRO A 137 12.59 9.79 8.90
N PRO A 138 11.72 10.07 7.90
CA PRO A 138 10.70 11.11 7.98
C PRO A 138 9.42 10.68 8.68
N TYR A 139 9.35 9.46 9.19
CA TYR A 139 8.10 8.82 9.61
C TYR A 139 7.34 9.57 10.69
N LYS A 140 8.04 10.18 11.65
CA LYS A 140 7.41 10.94 12.73
C LYS A 140 6.65 12.14 12.17
N GLU A 141 7.31 12.92 11.35
CA GLU A 141 6.79 14.14 10.73
C GLU A 141 5.66 13.83 9.74
N GLU A 142 5.82 12.77 8.94
CA GLU A 142 4.77 12.30 8.04
C GLU A 142 3.52 11.84 8.80
N ILE A 143 3.68 11.13 9.91
CA ILE A 143 2.57 10.72 10.77
C ILE A 143 1.89 11.95 11.40
N GLU A 144 2.66 12.99 11.77
CA GLU A 144 2.11 14.25 12.28
C GLU A 144 1.29 14.98 11.20
N MET A 145 1.80 15.09 9.96
CA MET A 145 1.03 15.63 8.82
C MET A 145 -0.27 14.85 8.59
N ILE A 146 -0.21 13.53 8.61
CA ILE A 146 -1.38 12.65 8.45
C ILE A 146 -2.42 12.89 9.54
N LYS A 147 -2.00 12.93 10.82
CA LYS A 147 -2.90 13.15 11.96
C LYS A 147 -3.56 14.52 11.94
N ASN A 148 -2.80 15.54 11.56
CA ASN A 148 -3.30 16.91 11.46
C ASN A 148 -4.08 17.14 10.16
N LYS A 149 -3.97 16.23 9.18
CA LYS A 149 -4.50 16.38 7.81
C LYS A 149 -4.00 17.66 7.15
N GLU A 150 -2.76 18.00 7.39
CA GLU A 150 -2.13 19.22 6.91
C GLU A 150 -0.79 18.89 6.24
N PHE A 151 -0.66 19.27 4.97
CA PHE A 151 0.55 19.04 4.19
C PHE A 151 1.60 20.12 4.47
N ASP A 152 2.81 19.71 4.80
CA ASP A 152 3.96 20.60 4.93
C ASP A 152 4.87 20.50 3.70
N PRO A 153 4.80 21.43 2.75
CA PRO A 153 5.62 21.39 1.54
C PRO A 153 7.13 21.60 1.80
N GLU A 154 7.49 22.12 2.97
CA GLU A 154 8.87 22.36 3.37
C GLU A 154 9.48 21.19 4.15
N LEU A 155 8.74 20.10 4.38
CA LEU A 155 9.19 18.97 5.20
C LEU A 155 10.56 18.47 4.80
N LYS A 156 10.79 18.22 3.51
CA LYS A 156 12.07 17.68 3.03
C LYS A 156 13.24 18.63 3.32
N GLU A 157 13.05 19.92 3.05
CA GLU A 157 14.06 20.92 3.33
C GLU A 157 14.38 21.01 4.83
N LYS A 158 13.37 20.95 5.69
CA LYS A 158 13.54 20.95 7.15
C LYS A 158 14.36 19.74 7.62
N LEU A 159 14.10 18.56 7.06
CA LEU A 159 14.78 17.32 7.43
C LEU A 159 16.22 17.26 6.89
N GLU A 160 16.49 17.80 5.70
CA GLU A 160 17.83 17.88 5.13
C GLU A 160 18.77 18.83 5.92
N ASN A 161 18.22 19.75 6.69
CA ASN A 161 18.96 20.73 7.49
C ASN A 161 19.15 20.34 8.97
N ILE A 162 18.75 19.09 9.36
CA ILE A 162 19.01 18.56 10.70
C ILE A 162 20.43 17.99 10.78
#